data_e40424a77687062a00f5dca0532cf404
#
_entry.id   e40424a77687062a00f5dca0532cf404
#
_cell.length_a   1.000
_cell.length_b   1.000
_cell.length_c   1.000
_cell.angle_alpha   90.00
_cell.angle_beta   90.00
_cell.angle_gamma   90.00
#
_symmetry.space_group_name_H-M   'P 1'
#
loop_
_entity.id
_entity.type
_entity.pdbx_description
1 polymer ?
#
loop_
_entity_poly.entity_id
_entity_poly.type
_entity_poly.pdbx_seq_one_letter_code
_entity_poly.pdbx_strand_id
1 'polypeptide(L)'
;MVIEDNPNDVFLVREALTAHGLKVDLQVFEDGEAAIAFVQQLDAEDTRACPSLVLLDVNLPRADGFEVLRCLRSSTKCGGIPVIVMTSSAAVADRTTATALHADAYFQKPSSYDVFLKLGALAQQMLGGQR
;
A
#
# COMPACT_ATOMS: atom_id res chain seq x y z
N MET A 1 -1.88 -6.25 1.65
CA MET A 1 -0.68 -6.25 0.78
C MET A 1 0.17 -5.05 1.11
N VAL A 2 1.45 -5.26 1.36
CA VAL A 2 2.41 -4.20 1.64
C VAL A 2 3.53 -4.29 0.62
N ILE A 3 3.88 -3.17 0.00
CA ILE A 3 4.98 -3.10 -0.96
C ILE A 3 6.01 -2.13 -0.37
N GLU A 4 7.08 -2.69 0.19
CA GLU A 4 8.05 -1.98 0.99
C GLU A 4 9.37 -2.77 1.04
N ASP A 5 10.48 -2.14 0.73
CA ASP A 5 11.79 -2.80 0.73
C ASP A 5 12.54 -2.69 2.07
N ASN A 6 12.11 -1.81 2.95
CA ASN A 6 12.76 -1.60 4.25
C ASN A 6 12.12 -2.49 5.33
N PRO A 7 12.85 -3.49 5.88
CA PRO A 7 12.28 -4.38 6.90
C PRO A 7 11.82 -3.65 8.16
N ASN A 8 12.48 -2.56 8.54
CA ASN A 8 12.06 -1.77 9.69
C ASN A 8 10.70 -1.13 9.47
N ASP A 9 10.45 -0.64 8.26
CA ASP A 9 9.16 -0.03 7.93
C ASP A 9 8.06 -1.09 7.86
N VAL A 10 8.37 -2.29 7.36
CA VAL A 10 7.42 -3.41 7.41
C VAL A 10 7.05 -3.74 8.85
N PHE A 11 8.05 -3.78 9.74
CA PHE A 11 7.81 -4.00 11.17
C PHE A 11 6.89 -2.93 11.75
N LEU A 12 7.13 -1.66 11.43
CA LEU A 12 6.31 -0.56 11.91
C LEU A 12 4.88 -0.64 11.37
N VAL A 13 4.71 -1.05 10.13
CA VAL A 13 3.38 -1.28 9.56
C VAL A 13 2.64 -2.36 10.36
N ARG A 14 3.28 -3.49 10.65
CA ARG A 14 2.68 -4.55 11.46
C ARG A 14 2.27 -4.04 12.83
N GLU A 15 3.14 -3.25 13.47
CA GLU A 15 2.86 -2.67 14.78
C GLU A 15 1.67 -1.72 14.72
N ALA A 16 1.59 -0.89 13.68
CA ALA A 16 0.49 0.05 13.51
C ALA A 16 -0.86 -0.67 13.35
N LEU A 17 -0.87 -1.73 12.55
CA LEU A 17 -2.09 -2.52 12.34
C LEU A 17 -2.52 -3.22 13.63
N THR A 18 -1.57 -3.84 14.32
CA THR A 18 -1.84 -4.53 15.59
C THR A 18 -2.34 -3.58 16.65
N ALA A 19 -1.75 -2.38 16.75
CA ALA A 19 -2.14 -1.37 17.75
C ALA A 19 -3.60 -0.93 17.59
N HIS A 20 -4.15 -1.05 16.38
CA HIS A 20 -5.55 -0.72 16.10
C HIS A 20 -6.45 -1.95 16.04
N GLY A 21 -5.98 -3.09 16.53
CA GLY A 21 -6.76 -4.32 16.61
C GLY A 21 -7.04 -4.97 15.27
N LEU A 22 -6.30 -4.61 14.22
CA LEU A 22 -6.49 -5.17 12.90
C LEU A 22 -5.73 -6.48 12.79
N LYS A 23 -6.47 -7.58 12.61
CA LYS A 23 -5.90 -8.90 12.39
C LYS A 23 -5.91 -9.15 10.89
N VAL A 24 -4.77 -8.97 10.26
CA VAL A 24 -4.66 -9.09 8.81
C VAL A 24 -3.57 -10.08 8.45
N ASP A 25 -3.77 -10.76 7.34
CA ASP A 25 -2.77 -11.62 6.73
C ASP A 25 -1.94 -10.74 5.80
N LEU A 26 -0.73 -10.42 6.24
CA LEU A 26 0.09 -9.41 5.55
C LEU A 26 0.99 -10.08 4.52
N GLN A 27 0.72 -9.79 3.23
CA GLN A 27 1.62 -10.17 2.15
C GLN A 27 2.57 -9.02 1.88
N VAL A 28 3.87 -9.30 1.89
CA VAL A 28 4.92 -8.29 1.74
C VAL A 28 5.66 -8.53 0.43
N PHE A 29 5.80 -7.47 -0.35
CA PHE A 29 6.62 -7.45 -1.57
C PHE A 29 7.73 -6.42 -1.39
N GLU A 30 8.96 -6.83 -1.66
CA GLU A 30 10.13 -5.99 -1.43
C GLU A 30 10.50 -5.09 -2.61
N ASP A 31 9.92 -5.34 -3.77
CA ASP A 31 10.14 -4.51 -4.95
C ASP A 31 8.87 -4.40 -5.80
N GLY A 32 8.86 -3.39 -6.67
CA GLY A 32 7.69 -3.09 -7.49
C GLY A 32 7.44 -4.13 -8.57
N GLU A 33 8.49 -4.73 -9.10
CA GLU A 33 8.39 -5.75 -10.14
C GLU A 33 7.64 -6.98 -9.64
N ALA A 34 7.96 -7.44 -8.42
CA ALA A 34 7.28 -8.56 -7.79
C ALA A 34 5.80 -8.25 -7.53
N ALA A 35 5.52 -7.03 -7.10
CA ALA A 35 4.14 -6.60 -6.84
C ALA A 35 3.32 -6.55 -8.14
N ILE A 36 3.88 -6.02 -9.21
CA ILE A 36 3.21 -5.97 -10.51
C ILE A 36 2.93 -7.39 -11.02
N ALA A 37 3.91 -8.29 -10.93
CA ALA A 37 3.74 -9.67 -11.33
C ALA A 37 2.59 -10.34 -10.56
N PHE A 38 2.49 -10.07 -9.26
CA PHE A 38 1.42 -10.61 -8.43
C PHE A 38 0.04 -10.10 -8.88
N VAL A 39 -0.09 -8.81 -9.17
CA VAL A 39 -1.36 -8.24 -9.63
C VAL A 39 -1.77 -8.83 -10.98
N GLN A 40 -0.81 -8.99 -11.89
CA GLN A 40 -1.07 -9.61 -13.19
C GLN A 40 -1.52 -11.06 -13.04
N GLN A 41 -0.95 -11.78 -12.10
CA GLN A 41 -1.36 -13.15 -11.79
C GLN A 41 -2.77 -13.21 -11.23
N LEU A 42 -3.15 -12.26 -10.39
CA LEU A 42 -4.52 -12.16 -9.87
C LEU A 42 -5.53 -11.95 -11.00
N ASP A 43 -5.20 -11.12 -11.96
CA ASP A 43 -6.07 -10.87 -13.11
C ASP A 43 -6.27 -12.11 -13.97
N ALA A 44 -5.28 -13.01 -14.01
CA ALA A 44 -5.34 -14.25 -14.77
C ALA A 44 -6.06 -15.38 -14.04
N GLU A 45 -6.30 -15.25 -12.74
CA GLU A 45 -6.92 -16.30 -11.92
C GLU A 45 -8.31 -15.86 -11.42
N ASP A 46 -9.33 -16.69 -11.70
CA ASP A 46 -10.71 -16.36 -11.32
C ASP A 46 -11.02 -16.65 -9.85
N THR A 47 -10.22 -17.51 -9.19
CA THR A 47 -10.56 -18.01 -7.85
C THR A 47 -9.91 -17.23 -6.72
N ARG A 48 -8.84 -16.47 -6.99
CA ARG A 48 -8.11 -15.76 -5.96
C ARG A 48 -8.70 -14.37 -5.74
N ALA A 49 -8.96 -14.04 -4.49
CA ALA A 49 -9.49 -12.72 -4.13
C ALA A 49 -8.40 -11.64 -4.17
N CYS A 50 -8.80 -10.42 -4.50
CA CYS A 50 -7.94 -9.25 -4.39
C CYS A 50 -7.62 -8.93 -2.94
N PRO A 51 -6.45 -8.34 -2.66
CA PRO A 51 -6.19 -7.78 -1.32
C PRO A 51 -7.25 -6.76 -0.95
N SER A 52 -7.54 -6.64 0.34
CA SER A 52 -8.52 -5.68 0.85
C SER A 52 -7.95 -4.27 0.96
N LEU A 53 -6.64 -4.14 1.03
CA LEU A 53 -5.93 -2.86 1.20
C LEU A 53 -4.50 -3.04 0.71
N VAL A 54 -3.97 -2.00 0.07
CA VAL A 54 -2.57 -1.94 -0.36
C VAL A 54 -1.88 -0.77 0.34
N LEU A 55 -0.77 -1.06 0.99
CA LEU A 55 0.13 -0.06 1.56
C LEU A 55 1.38 -0.04 0.67
N LEU A 56 1.63 1.08 0.04
CA LEU A 56 2.58 1.18 -1.06
C LEU A 56 3.61 2.27 -0.83
N ASP A 57 4.89 1.88 -0.70
CA ASP A 57 5.99 2.84 -0.77
C ASP A 57 6.26 3.18 -2.23
N VAL A 58 6.47 4.46 -2.51
CA VAL A 58 6.76 4.90 -3.89
C VAL A 58 8.24 4.85 -4.24
N ASN A 59 9.13 4.74 -3.24
CA ASN A 59 10.57 4.67 -3.46
C ASN A 59 11.06 3.23 -3.39
N LEU A 60 10.74 2.44 -4.42
CA LEU A 60 11.05 1.02 -4.47
C LEU A 60 12.14 0.71 -5.49
N PRO A 61 12.95 -0.34 -5.25
CA PRO A 61 13.82 -0.86 -6.31
C PRO A 61 12.98 -1.53 -7.40
N ARG A 62 13.55 -1.64 -8.59
CA ARG A 62 13.04 -2.42 -9.74
C ARG A 62 11.67 -2.01 -10.24
N ALA A 63 11.19 -1.00 -10.20
CA ALA A 63 9.97 -0.37 -10.64
C ALA A 63 9.48 0.51 -9.52
N ASP A 64 9.27 1.76 -9.80
CA ASP A 64 8.85 2.67 -8.75
C ASP A 64 7.40 2.40 -8.34
N GLY A 65 7.03 2.92 -7.16
CA GLY A 65 5.70 2.70 -6.62
C GLY A 65 4.58 3.27 -7.46
N PHE A 66 4.84 4.33 -8.22
CA PHE A 66 3.80 4.90 -9.10
C PHE A 66 3.48 3.97 -10.27
N GLU A 67 4.46 3.21 -10.75
CA GLU A 67 4.21 2.17 -11.74
C GLU A 67 3.33 1.07 -11.17
N VAL A 68 3.57 0.69 -9.92
CA VAL A 68 2.74 -0.29 -9.22
C VAL A 68 1.31 0.24 -9.08
N LEU A 69 1.15 1.49 -8.71
CA LEU A 69 -0.16 2.11 -8.55
C LEU A 69 -0.92 2.14 -9.88
N ARG A 70 -0.25 2.49 -10.99
CA ARG A 70 -0.85 2.44 -12.32
C ARG A 70 -1.31 1.03 -12.66
N CYS A 71 -0.48 0.03 -12.38
CA CYS A 71 -0.81 -1.37 -12.61
C CYS A 71 -2.05 -1.79 -11.80
N LEU A 72 -2.10 -1.42 -10.52
CA LEU A 72 -3.26 -1.69 -9.68
C LEU A 72 -4.55 -1.08 -10.25
N ARG A 73 -4.50 0.19 -10.63
CA ARG A 73 -5.67 0.88 -11.15
C ARG A 73 -6.12 0.37 -12.52
N SER A 74 -5.20 -0.21 -13.29
CA SER A 74 -5.49 -0.82 -14.59
C SER A 74 -5.95 -2.27 -14.47
N SER A 75 -5.85 -2.86 -13.28
CA SER A 75 -6.26 -4.25 -13.07
C SER A 75 -7.76 -4.40 -13.30
N THR A 76 -8.14 -5.40 -14.09
CA THR A 76 -9.56 -5.68 -14.35
C THR A 76 -10.27 -6.21 -13.12
N LYS A 77 -9.56 -6.93 -12.27
CA LYS A 77 -10.12 -7.55 -11.07
C LYS A 77 -9.98 -6.68 -9.84
N CYS A 78 -8.86 -5.98 -9.70
CA CYS A 78 -8.46 -5.31 -8.46
C CYS A 78 -8.35 -3.79 -8.57
N GLY A 79 -8.88 -3.18 -9.62
CA GLY A 79 -8.71 -1.75 -9.89
C GLY A 79 -9.29 -0.81 -8.83
N GLY A 80 -10.24 -1.28 -8.04
CA GLY A 80 -10.89 -0.48 -6.99
C GLY A 80 -10.35 -0.67 -5.59
N ILE A 81 -9.25 -1.41 -5.41
CA ILE A 81 -8.67 -1.63 -4.09
C ILE A 81 -8.25 -0.31 -3.45
N PRO A 82 -8.56 -0.08 -2.15
CA PRO A 82 -8.01 1.07 -1.44
C PRO A 82 -6.48 1.00 -1.39
N VAL A 83 -5.82 2.12 -1.70
CA VAL A 83 -4.36 2.23 -1.67
C VAL A 83 -3.96 3.40 -0.80
N ILE A 84 -3.12 3.14 0.19
CA ILE A 84 -2.44 4.18 0.97
C ILE A 84 -1.00 4.24 0.47
N VAL A 85 -0.61 5.37 -0.10
CA VAL A 85 0.78 5.61 -0.47
C VAL A 85 1.55 6.01 0.78
N MET A 86 2.64 5.31 1.05
CA MET A 86 3.54 5.60 2.18
C MET A 86 4.88 6.04 1.63
N THR A 87 5.44 7.11 2.15
CA THR A 87 6.78 7.53 1.75
C THR A 87 7.37 8.48 2.77
N SER A 88 8.69 8.49 2.88
CA SER A 88 9.40 9.50 3.67
C SER A 88 9.50 10.83 2.92
N SER A 89 9.15 10.89 1.64
CA SER A 89 9.19 12.10 0.85
C SER A 89 8.10 13.09 1.27
N ALA A 90 8.49 14.36 1.45
CA ALA A 90 7.56 15.47 1.66
C ALA A 90 7.29 16.24 0.36
N ALA A 91 7.76 15.73 -0.79
CA ALA A 91 7.65 16.43 -2.06
C ALA A 91 6.19 16.58 -2.49
N VAL A 92 5.81 17.82 -2.81
CA VAL A 92 4.46 18.12 -3.32
C VAL A 92 4.18 17.34 -4.62
N ALA A 93 5.21 17.17 -5.46
CA ALA A 93 5.09 16.44 -6.71
C ALA A 93 4.65 15.00 -6.50
N ASP A 94 5.19 14.33 -5.47
CA ASP A 94 4.83 12.95 -5.17
C ASP A 94 3.38 12.84 -4.71
N ARG A 95 2.94 13.76 -3.86
CA ARG A 95 1.56 13.80 -3.39
C ARG A 95 0.59 14.08 -4.55
N THR A 96 0.96 14.99 -5.42
CA THR A 96 0.16 15.32 -6.60
C THR A 96 0.04 14.12 -7.53
N THR A 97 1.14 13.41 -7.78
CA THR A 97 1.14 12.22 -8.62
C THR A 97 0.29 11.11 -8.01
N ALA A 98 0.41 10.89 -6.70
CA ALA A 98 -0.40 9.89 -6.01
C ALA A 98 -1.90 10.18 -6.16
N THR A 99 -2.29 11.43 -5.98
CA THR A 99 -3.69 11.86 -6.13
C THR A 99 -4.17 11.68 -7.58
N ALA A 100 -3.35 12.06 -8.55
CA ALA A 100 -3.69 11.92 -9.97
C ALA A 100 -3.86 10.45 -10.37
N LEU A 101 -3.16 9.54 -9.72
CA LEU A 101 -3.27 8.11 -9.95
C LEU A 101 -4.32 7.43 -9.04
N HIS A 102 -5.13 8.24 -8.37
CA HIS A 102 -6.26 7.78 -7.55
C HIS A 102 -5.86 6.94 -6.33
N ALA A 103 -4.76 7.32 -5.66
CA ALA A 103 -4.49 6.80 -4.33
C ALA A 103 -5.58 7.31 -3.37
N ASP A 104 -6.01 6.48 -2.45
CA ASP A 104 -7.07 6.83 -1.50
C ASP A 104 -6.56 7.68 -0.35
N ALA A 105 -5.29 7.51 0.01
CA ALA A 105 -4.65 8.30 1.06
C ALA A 105 -3.15 8.37 0.84
N TYR A 106 -2.54 9.36 1.47
CA TYR A 106 -1.09 9.57 1.42
C TYR A 106 -0.61 9.66 2.87
N PHE A 107 0.35 8.83 3.25
CA PHE A 107 0.92 8.82 4.59
C PHE A 107 2.40 9.10 4.51
N GLN A 108 2.82 10.28 4.96
CA GLN A 108 4.23 10.62 5.04
C GLN A 108 4.81 9.90 6.26
N LYS A 109 5.82 9.06 6.05
CA LYS A 109 6.46 8.30 7.12
C LYS A 109 7.14 9.26 8.10
N PRO A 110 6.73 9.27 9.38
CA PRO A 110 7.37 10.08 10.38
C PRO A 110 8.59 9.37 10.96
N SER A 111 9.46 10.11 11.64
CA SER A 111 10.57 9.52 12.39
C SER A 111 10.13 8.99 13.76
N SER A 112 8.97 9.40 14.26
CA SER A 112 8.44 8.99 15.55
C SER A 112 7.65 7.69 15.43
N TYR A 113 7.96 6.73 16.29
CA TYR A 113 7.21 5.47 16.39
C TYR A 113 5.72 5.72 16.69
N ASP A 114 5.44 6.58 17.68
CA ASP A 114 4.06 6.85 18.08
C ASP A 114 3.24 7.47 16.94
N VAL A 115 3.85 8.35 16.16
CA VAL A 115 3.18 8.97 15.02
C VAL A 115 3.01 7.96 13.89
N PHE A 116 3.98 7.04 13.70
CA PHE A 116 3.85 6.00 12.68
C PHE A 116 2.63 5.09 12.96
N LEU A 117 2.33 4.85 14.22
CA LEU A 117 1.17 4.02 14.58
C LEU A 117 -0.17 4.59 14.08
N LYS A 118 -0.22 5.87 13.75
CA LYS A 118 -1.42 6.50 13.16
C LYS A 118 -1.78 5.93 11.81
N LEU A 119 -0.85 5.26 11.13
CA LEU A 119 -1.15 4.54 9.89
C LEU A 119 -2.25 3.50 10.12
N GLY A 120 -2.30 2.89 11.31
CA GLY A 120 -3.33 1.93 11.66
C GLY A 120 -4.73 2.52 11.62
N ALA A 121 -4.90 3.78 12.03
CA ALA A 121 -6.18 4.47 11.96
C ALA A 121 -6.63 4.66 10.50
N LEU A 122 -5.71 5.03 9.61
CA LEU A 122 -6.01 5.14 8.18
C LEU A 122 -6.42 3.79 7.60
N ALA A 123 -5.66 2.74 7.92
CA ALA A 123 -5.94 1.39 7.44
C ALA A 123 -7.32 0.93 7.92
N GLN A 124 -7.64 1.17 9.18
CA GLN A 124 -8.94 0.82 9.75
C GLN A 124 -10.08 1.54 9.04
N GLN A 125 -9.89 2.83 8.73
CA GLN A 125 -10.86 3.62 8.00
C GLN A 125 -11.09 3.07 6.60
N MET A 126 -10.02 2.71 5.90
CA MET A 126 -10.10 2.16 4.54
C MET A 126 -10.81 0.79 4.53
N LEU A 127 -10.47 -0.08 5.47
CA LEU A 127 -11.08 -1.40 5.57
C LEU A 127 -12.55 -1.31 6.00
N GLY A 128 -12.88 -0.40 6.91
CA GLY A 128 -14.26 -0.16 7.35
C GLY A 128 -15.15 0.39 6.24
N GLY A 129 -14.60 1.23 5.37
CA GLY A 129 -15.34 1.83 4.26
C GLY A 129 -15.73 0.84 3.16
N GLN A 130 -15.27 -0.40 3.24
CA GLN A 130 -15.58 -1.44 2.25
C GLN A 130 -16.78 -2.31 2.61
N ARG A 131 -17.41 -2.03 3.69
CA ARG A 131 -18.57 -2.81 4.15
C ARG A 131 -19.84 -2.44 3.41
#